data_f5abc3298a086dfe136969d56e9a455e
#
_entry.id   f5abc3298a086dfe136969d56e9a455e
#
_cell.length_a   1.000
_cell.length_b   1.000
_cell.length_c   1.000
_cell.angle_alpha   90.00
_cell.angle_beta   90.00
_cell.angle_gamma   90.00
#
_symmetry.space_group_name_H-M   'P 1'
#
loop_
_entity.id
_entity.type
_entity.pdbx_description
1 polymer ?
#
loop_
_entity_poly.entity_id
_entity_poly.type
_entity_poly.pdbx_seq_one_letter_code
_entity_poly.pdbx_strand_id
1 'polypeptide(L)' 'MKRILEDEGIELLKDAGRYFLQYDSGAHMVKEKRISITADEAELCQLDVNEMYNIILQYQNDGIYGEDIVD' A
#
# COMPACT_ATOMS: atom_id res chain seq x y z
N MET A 1 7.26 -11.25 5.48
CA MET A 1 7.08 -9.87 4.98
C MET A 1 7.34 -8.88 6.11
N LYS A 2 8.10 -7.85 5.82
CA LYS A 2 8.51 -6.88 6.83
C LYS A 2 7.80 -5.56 6.63
N ARG A 3 7.23 -5.01 7.72
CA ARG A 3 6.67 -3.67 7.70
C ARG A 3 7.78 -2.63 7.86
N ILE A 4 7.88 -1.71 6.90
CA ILE A 4 8.87 -0.63 6.93
C ILE A 4 8.34 0.56 7.72
N LEU A 5 7.07 0.95 7.44
CA LEU A 5 6.41 2.02 8.15
C LEU A 5 4.91 1.87 8.06
N GLU A 6 4.20 2.61 8.91
CA GLU A 6 2.74 2.59 8.94
C GLU A 6 2.25 3.99 9.31
N ASP A 7 1.19 4.45 8.66
CA ASP A 7 0.56 5.72 8.93
C ASP A 7 -0.92 5.65 8.60
N GLU A 8 -1.76 5.94 9.58
CA GLU A 8 -3.23 6.01 9.42
C GLU A 8 -3.83 4.76 8.76
N GLY A 9 -3.36 3.60 9.15
CA GLY A 9 -3.89 2.34 8.63
C GLY A 9 -3.31 1.89 7.31
N ILE A 10 -2.38 2.65 6.74
CA ILE A 10 -1.66 2.26 5.53
C ILE A 10 -0.27 1.78 5.93
N GLU A 11 0.12 0.61 5.43
CA GLU A 11 1.42 0.03 5.74
C GLU A 11 2.27 -0.08 4.49
N LEU A 12 3.55 0.28 4.61
CA LEU A 12 4.55 0.00 3.58
C LEU A 12 5.29 -1.26 3.96
N LEU A 13 5.21 -2.26 3.09
CA LEU A 13 5.76 -3.58 3.34
C LEU A 13 6.86 -3.91 2.34
N LYS A 14 7.80 -4.75 2.76
CA LYS A 14 8.85 -5.26 1.89
C LYS A 14 8.95 -6.77 2.05
N ASP A 15 9.03 -7.49 0.92
CA ASP A 15 9.20 -8.94 0.89
C ASP A 15 10.02 -9.33 -0.32
N ALA A 16 11.15 -10.01 -0.08
CA ALA A 16 12.02 -10.54 -1.15
C ALA A 16 12.38 -9.49 -2.20
N GLY A 17 12.68 -8.26 -1.77
CA GLY A 17 13.06 -7.17 -2.66
C GLY A 17 11.90 -6.46 -3.33
N ARG A 18 10.67 -6.86 -3.04
CA ARG A 18 9.47 -6.22 -3.57
C ARG A 18 8.83 -5.35 -2.50
N TYR A 19 8.17 -4.27 -2.96
CA TYR A 19 7.49 -3.34 -2.07
C TYR A 19 5.99 -3.36 -2.30
N PHE A 20 5.24 -3.19 -1.22
CA PHE A 20 3.78 -3.24 -1.25
C PHE A 20 3.21 -2.16 -0.34
N LEU A 21 2.04 -1.64 -0.74
CA LEU A 21 1.22 -0.84 0.17
C LEU A 21 -0.02 -1.65 0.52
N GLN A 22 -0.30 -1.75 1.81
CA GLN A 22 -1.47 -2.46 2.32
C GLN A 22 -2.38 -1.46 3.01
N TYR A 23 -3.66 -1.50 2.70
CA TYR A 23 -4.61 -0.54 3.20
C TYR A 23 -5.99 -1.17 3.33
N ASP A 24 -6.85 -0.54 4.13
CA ASP A 24 -8.25 -0.92 4.27
C ASP A 24 -9.04 -0.34 3.11
N SER A 25 -9.78 -1.19 2.41
CA SER A 25 -10.57 -0.77 1.25
C SER A 25 -11.82 0.04 1.60
N GLY A 26 -12.16 0.13 2.90
CA GLY A 26 -13.36 0.83 3.32
C GLY A 26 -14.66 0.09 3.05
N ALA A 27 -14.58 -1.19 2.70
CA ALA A 27 -15.76 -2.00 2.47
C ALA A 27 -16.48 -2.33 3.78
N HIS A 28 -17.74 -2.73 3.65
CA HIS A 28 -18.62 -3.04 4.78
C HIS A 28 -18.05 -4.10 5.70
N MET A 29 -17.33 -5.06 5.14
CA MET A 29 -16.48 -5.98 5.89
C MET A 29 -15.05 -5.51 5.68
N VAL A 30 -14.31 -5.34 6.78
CA VAL A 30 -12.93 -4.89 6.71
C VAL A 30 -12.13 -5.85 5.84
N LYS A 31 -11.84 -5.43 4.63
CA LYS A 31 -10.96 -6.16 3.72
C LYS A 31 -9.75 -5.31 3.43
N GLU A 32 -8.61 -5.82 3.81
CA GLU A 32 -7.36 -5.17 3.46
C GLU A 32 -6.98 -5.54 2.03
N LYS A 33 -6.45 -4.56 1.33
CA LYS A 33 -5.93 -4.74 -0.03
C LYS A 33 -4.46 -4.43 -0.05
N ARG A 34 -3.75 -5.13 -0.90
CA ARG A 34 -2.30 -4.97 -1.06
C ARG A 34 -2.00 -4.70 -2.52
N ILE A 35 -1.30 -3.60 -2.78
CA ILE A 35 -0.83 -3.27 -4.13
C ILE A 35 0.69 -3.37 -4.17
N SER A 36 1.21 -3.82 -5.32
CA SER A 36 2.65 -3.86 -5.57
C SER A 36 3.08 -2.50 -6.12
N ILE A 37 4.12 -1.93 -5.53
CA ILE A 37 4.65 -0.63 -5.95
C ILE A 37 6.12 -0.76 -6.33
N THR A 38 6.65 0.28 -6.99
CA THR A 38 8.05 0.30 -7.38
C THR A 38 8.95 0.71 -6.22
N ALA A 39 10.26 0.42 -6.35
CA ALA A 39 11.23 0.85 -5.36
C ALA A 39 11.28 2.37 -5.24
N ASP A 40 11.13 3.09 -6.34
CA ASP A 40 11.09 4.56 -6.34
C ASP A 40 9.88 5.08 -5.57
N GLU A 41 8.73 4.45 -5.76
CA GLU A 41 7.52 4.81 -5.03
C GLU A 41 7.68 4.52 -3.54
N ALA A 42 8.31 3.41 -3.19
CA ALA A 42 8.58 3.07 -1.80
C ALA A 42 9.52 4.08 -1.15
N GLU A 43 10.50 4.59 -1.90
CA GLU A 43 11.39 5.62 -1.40
C GLU A 43 10.65 6.93 -1.13
N LEU A 44 9.75 7.32 -2.03
CA LEU A 44 8.92 8.50 -1.83
C LEU A 44 8.09 8.38 -0.56
N CYS A 45 7.52 7.21 -0.30
CA CYS A 45 6.75 6.97 0.92
C CYS A 45 7.58 7.15 2.19
N GLN A 46 8.85 6.77 2.14
CA GLN A 46 9.75 6.89 3.27
C GLN A 46 10.20 8.33 3.50
N LEU A 47 10.21 9.14 2.45
CA LEU A 47 10.52 10.56 2.55
C LEU A 47 9.32 11.37 3.04
N ASP A 48 8.12 10.97 2.64
CA ASP A 48 6.88 11.65 3.02
C ASP A 48 5.75 10.61 3.10
N VAL A 49 5.28 10.35 4.32
CA VAL A 49 4.23 9.34 4.55
C VAL A 49 2.93 9.65 3.81
N ASN A 50 2.66 10.92 3.51
CA ASN A 50 1.48 11.31 2.76
C ASN A 50 1.48 10.74 1.33
N GLU A 51 2.66 10.42 0.79
CA GLU A 51 2.78 9.83 -0.53
C GLU A 51 2.16 8.43 -0.60
N MET A 52 2.09 7.70 0.51
CA MET A 52 1.42 6.40 0.53
C MET A 52 -0.03 6.53 0.06
N TYR A 53 -0.75 7.51 0.61
CA TYR A 53 -2.14 7.75 0.24
C TYR A 53 -2.25 8.19 -1.22
N ASN A 54 -1.38 9.10 -1.64
CA ASN A 54 -1.39 9.62 -3.01
C ASN A 54 -1.13 8.51 -4.03
N ILE A 55 -0.20 7.61 -3.74
CA ILE A 55 0.12 6.49 -4.61
C ILE A 55 -1.07 5.54 -4.72
N ILE A 56 -1.74 5.24 -3.60
CA ILE A 56 -2.93 4.41 -3.61
C ILE A 56 -4.01 5.02 -4.50
N LEU A 57 -4.27 6.32 -4.35
CA LEU A 57 -5.26 7.02 -5.17
C LEU A 57 -4.92 6.96 -6.65
N GLN A 58 -3.65 7.14 -6.98
CA GLN A 58 -3.20 7.09 -8.37
C GLN A 58 -3.43 5.70 -8.97
N TYR A 59 -3.11 4.65 -8.24
CA TYR A 59 -3.33 3.27 -8.69
C TYR A 59 -4.83 3.01 -8.89
N GLN A 60 -5.67 3.46 -7.97
CA GLN A 60 -7.13 3.30 -8.09
C GLN A 60 -7.67 4.04 -9.31
N ASN A 61 -7.15 5.23 -9.59
CA ASN A 61 -7.53 5.97 -10.80
C ASN A 61 -7.18 5.21 -12.07
N ASP A 62 -6.14 4.39 -12.03
CA ASP A 62 -5.74 3.53 -13.14
C ASP A 62 -6.48 2.19 -13.14
N GLY A 63 -7.43 2.01 -12.24
CA GLY A 63 -8.20 0.77 -12.12
C GLY A 63 -7.51 -0.34 -11.34
N ILE A 64 -6.42 -0.03 -10.67
CA ILE A 64 -5.65 -1.02 -9.89
C ILE A 64 -5.99 -0.85 -8.41
N TYR A 65 -6.79 -1.77 -7.87
CA TYR A 65 -7.24 -1.71 -6.48
C TYR A 65 -6.48 -2.66 -5.57
N GLY A 66 -5.58 -3.46 -6.13
CA GLY A 66 -4.78 -4.41 -5.37
C GLY A 66 -5.48 -5.74 -5.15
N GLU A 67 -4.79 -6.64 -4.48
CA GLU A 67 -5.29 -7.97 -4.16
C GLU A 67 -5.89 -7.98 -2.76
N ASP A 68 -7.01 -8.70 -2.61
CA ASP A 68 -7.61 -8.90 -1.30
C ASP A 68 -6.71 -9.78 -0.44
N ILE A 69 -6.50 -9.34 0.80
CA ILE A 69 -5.77 -10.14 1.77
C ILE A 69 -6.79 -11.00 2.48
N VAL A 70 -6.66 -12.31 2.30
CA VAL A 70 -7.55 -13.30 2.92
C VAL A 70 -6.76 -14.01 4.00
N ASP A 71 -7.25 -13.92 5.23
CA ASP A 71 -6.68 -14.67 6.35
C ASP A 71 -7.21 -16.11 6.38
#